data_971f2e9473be365b91a6d95e98ac8c5c
#
_entry.id   971f2e9473be365b91a6d95e98ac8c5c
#
_cell.length_a   1.000
_cell.length_b   1.000
_cell.length_c   1.000
_cell.angle_alpha   90.00
_cell.angle_beta   90.00
_cell.angle_gamma   90.00
#
_symmetry.space_group_name_H-M   'P 1'
#
loop_
_entity.id
_entity.type
_entity.pdbx_description
1 polymer ?
#
loop_
_entity_poly.entity_id
_entity_poly.type
_entity_poly.pdbx_seq_one_letter_code
_entity_poly.pdbx_strand_id
1 'polypeptide(L)'
;PGVLEMANHTAAPHAGDHGYRTIGDIMRSLNPLEGEFYREALQVSRSTREMFCLMEGRHVHPSTLYPGGVGTVATVQLFTDYLTRLMRYVEFMKRVVPMHDDLFDFFYDALPGYEEVGRRRVLLGCWGSLNDPEHCDFTYRNMESWGRKMFVTPGVVVDGKLLTTSLVDINLGIRILLGHSYYEDWEDKEMFVTHDELGNPVERRHPWNQHTIPRPAKRDFDDKYSWVMSPRWFDGTDHLSLDTGGGPLARLWANALAGPVDIGYVKAAGKS
;
A
#
# COMPACT_ATOMS: atom_id res chain seq x y z
N PRO A 1 -15.98 -0.55 -30.75
CA PRO A 1 -16.25 0.66 -29.96
C PRO A 1 -15.12 0.87 -28.95
N GLY A 2 -14.76 2.12 -28.68
CA GLY A 2 -13.76 2.43 -27.67
C GLY A 2 -14.32 2.19 -26.25
N VAL A 3 -13.44 1.98 -25.26
CA VAL A 3 -13.83 1.70 -23.87
C VAL A 3 -14.81 2.73 -23.32
N LEU A 4 -14.61 4.02 -23.64
CA LEU A 4 -15.53 5.09 -23.20
C LEU A 4 -16.94 4.97 -23.82
N GLU A 5 -17.02 4.55 -25.05
CA GLU A 5 -18.32 4.30 -25.70
C GLU A 5 -19.05 3.14 -25.05
N MET A 6 -18.35 2.05 -24.78
CA MET A 6 -18.89 0.90 -24.03
C MET A 6 -19.36 1.34 -22.64
N ALA A 7 -18.56 2.10 -21.90
CA ALA A 7 -18.90 2.59 -20.58
C ALA A 7 -20.18 3.45 -20.55
N ASN A 8 -20.40 4.26 -21.58
CA ASN A 8 -21.61 5.09 -21.67
C ASN A 8 -22.90 4.27 -21.85
N HIS A 9 -22.79 3.05 -22.34
CA HIS A 9 -23.92 2.15 -22.58
C HIS A 9 -24.03 1.02 -21.54
N THR A 10 -23.05 0.92 -20.63
CA THR A 10 -23.05 -0.08 -19.57
C THR A 10 -23.69 0.51 -18.31
N ALA A 11 -24.76 -0.13 -17.84
CA ALA A 11 -25.41 0.26 -16.59
C ALA A 11 -24.49 -0.03 -15.39
N ALA A 12 -24.51 0.84 -14.38
CA ALA A 12 -23.82 0.64 -13.12
C ALA A 12 -24.68 -0.22 -12.18
N PRO A 13 -24.25 -1.45 -11.81
CA PRO A 13 -25.03 -2.33 -10.96
C PRO A 13 -25.42 -1.73 -9.61
N HIS A 14 -24.51 -0.97 -9.00
CA HIS A 14 -24.71 -0.34 -7.69
C HIS A 14 -25.17 1.13 -7.77
N ALA A 15 -25.87 1.50 -8.84
CA ALA A 15 -26.36 2.87 -9.04
C ALA A 15 -27.20 3.43 -7.87
N GLY A 16 -27.87 2.54 -7.11
CA GLY A 16 -28.63 2.92 -5.92
C GLY A 16 -27.77 3.42 -4.75
N ASP A 17 -26.52 2.98 -4.67
CA ASP A 17 -25.62 3.30 -3.57
C ASP A 17 -24.81 4.57 -3.83
N HIS A 18 -24.38 4.80 -5.06
CA HIS A 18 -23.52 5.94 -5.41
C HIS A 18 -24.19 6.99 -6.30
N GLY A 19 -25.36 6.69 -6.90
CA GLY A 19 -26.18 7.64 -7.63
C GLY A 19 -25.86 7.80 -9.13
N TYR A 20 -24.87 7.11 -9.67
CA TYR A 20 -24.50 7.13 -11.09
C TYR A 20 -25.18 6.00 -11.85
N ARG A 21 -25.78 6.29 -13.01
CA ARG A 21 -26.59 5.30 -13.76
C ARG A 21 -25.76 4.40 -14.67
N THR A 22 -24.68 4.95 -15.22
CA THR A 22 -23.80 4.23 -16.14
C THR A 22 -22.36 4.31 -15.68
N ILE A 23 -21.53 3.38 -16.14
CA ILE A 23 -20.09 3.43 -15.92
C ILE A 23 -19.49 4.72 -16.48
N GLY A 24 -19.99 5.19 -17.63
CA GLY A 24 -19.58 6.47 -18.20
C GLY A 24 -19.91 7.68 -17.30
N ASP A 25 -21.02 7.63 -16.54
CA ASP A 25 -21.34 8.67 -15.55
C ASP A 25 -20.32 8.67 -14.42
N ILE A 26 -19.93 7.50 -13.91
CA ILE A 26 -18.87 7.36 -12.90
C ILE A 26 -17.56 7.94 -13.44
N MET A 27 -17.14 7.54 -14.63
CA MET A 27 -15.89 8.01 -15.24
C MET A 27 -15.89 9.55 -15.39
N ARG A 28 -17.00 10.14 -15.82
CA ARG A 28 -17.12 11.60 -15.92
C ARG A 28 -17.05 12.28 -14.55
N SER A 29 -17.68 11.71 -13.53
CA SER A 29 -17.65 12.27 -12.17
C SER A 29 -16.27 12.26 -11.56
N LEU A 30 -15.38 11.37 -12.03
CA LEU A 30 -14.00 11.24 -11.61
C LEU A 30 -13.01 12.08 -12.43
N ASN A 31 -13.45 12.74 -13.51
CA ASN A 31 -12.56 13.57 -14.31
C ASN A 31 -11.80 14.59 -13.45
N PRO A 32 -10.47 14.68 -13.60
CA PRO A 32 -9.69 15.65 -12.85
C PRO A 32 -10.19 17.08 -13.03
N LEU A 33 -10.36 17.79 -11.92
CA LEU A 33 -10.81 19.18 -11.80
C LEU A 33 -12.29 19.43 -12.16
N GLU A 34 -12.85 18.76 -13.14
CA GLU A 34 -14.21 18.97 -13.63
C GLU A 34 -15.24 18.08 -12.94
N GLY A 35 -14.87 16.84 -12.62
CA GLY A 35 -15.76 15.87 -12.01
C GLY A 35 -16.20 16.26 -10.61
N GLU A 36 -17.51 16.11 -10.34
CA GLU A 36 -18.05 16.46 -9.02
C GLU A 36 -17.52 15.56 -7.92
N PHE A 37 -17.42 14.25 -8.18
CA PHE A 37 -16.90 13.29 -7.23
C PHE A 37 -15.41 13.49 -6.97
N TYR A 38 -14.63 13.83 -8.01
CA TYR A 38 -13.24 14.22 -7.87
C TYR A 38 -13.07 15.42 -6.92
N ARG A 39 -13.89 16.46 -7.09
CA ARG A 39 -13.84 17.66 -6.23
C ARG A 39 -14.24 17.34 -4.78
N GLU A 40 -15.27 16.50 -4.61
CA GLU A 40 -15.66 16.02 -3.27
C GLU A 40 -14.52 15.21 -2.62
N ALA A 41 -13.88 14.31 -3.37
CA ALA A 41 -12.73 13.53 -2.88
C ALA A 41 -11.58 14.42 -2.38
N LEU A 42 -11.30 15.54 -3.07
CA LEU A 42 -10.32 16.53 -2.58
C LEU A 42 -10.72 17.15 -1.25
N GLN A 43 -12.01 17.48 -1.06
CA GLN A 43 -12.48 18.03 0.22
C GLN A 43 -12.43 17.00 1.35
N VAL A 44 -12.80 15.74 1.07
CA VAL A 44 -12.69 14.65 2.04
C VAL A 44 -11.24 14.36 2.36
N SER A 45 -10.35 14.35 1.36
CA SER A 45 -8.91 14.22 1.56
C SER A 45 -8.34 15.34 2.45
N ARG A 46 -8.82 16.56 2.30
CA ARG A 46 -8.48 17.65 3.22
C ARG A 46 -8.94 17.34 4.65
N SER A 47 -10.18 16.89 4.82
CA SER A 47 -10.73 16.54 6.14
C SER A 47 -9.93 15.43 6.83
N THR A 48 -9.45 14.43 6.08
CA THR A 48 -8.58 13.37 6.64
C THR A 48 -7.23 13.90 7.08
N ARG A 49 -6.66 14.87 6.36
CA ARG A 49 -5.42 15.56 6.77
C ARG A 49 -5.64 16.42 8.02
N GLU A 50 -6.81 17.03 8.17
CA GLU A 50 -7.17 17.75 9.41
C GLU A 50 -7.26 16.78 10.60
N MET A 51 -7.80 15.55 10.41
CA MET A 51 -7.78 14.51 11.45
C MET A 51 -6.35 14.16 11.86
N PHE A 52 -5.46 14.00 10.88
CA PHE A 52 -4.04 13.78 11.16
C PHE A 52 -3.44 14.96 11.97
N CYS A 53 -3.72 16.21 11.58
CA CYS A 53 -3.25 17.40 12.30
C CYS A 53 -3.78 17.48 13.74
N LEU A 54 -5.02 17.07 13.99
CA LEU A 54 -5.59 17.02 15.35
C LEU A 54 -4.78 16.11 16.28
N MET A 55 -4.31 14.97 15.76
CA MET A 55 -3.54 13.99 16.54
C MET A 55 -2.04 14.29 16.56
N GLU A 56 -1.51 14.72 15.44
CA GLU A 56 -0.06 14.78 15.19
C GLU A 56 0.50 16.22 15.11
N GLY A 57 -0.37 17.23 15.30
CA GLY A 57 -0.01 18.64 15.30
C GLY A 57 0.15 19.24 13.91
N ARG A 58 0.64 18.50 12.93
CA ARG A 58 0.78 18.93 11.54
C ARG A 58 0.80 17.74 10.58
N HIS A 59 0.41 17.97 9.35
CA HIS A 59 0.56 17.07 8.23
C HIS A 59 1.69 17.61 7.32
N VAL A 60 2.63 16.89 6.90
CA VAL A 60 3.16 15.56 7.10
C VAL A 60 4.13 15.65 8.29
N HIS A 61 4.88 14.66 8.65
CA HIS A 61 5.87 14.70 9.72
C HIS A 61 5.31 15.17 11.09
N PRO A 62 4.81 14.22 11.89
CA PRO A 62 4.26 14.49 13.21
C PRO A 62 5.16 15.37 14.06
N SER A 63 4.57 16.35 14.74
CA SER A 63 5.29 17.24 15.67
C SER A 63 5.02 16.94 17.14
N THR A 64 4.20 15.93 17.40
CA THR A 64 3.78 15.53 18.75
C THR A 64 4.48 14.28 19.27
N LEU A 65 5.38 13.69 18.46
CA LEU A 65 6.16 12.53 18.86
C LEU A 65 7.47 12.97 19.54
N TYR A 66 7.69 12.50 20.75
CA TYR A 66 8.88 12.79 21.53
C TYR A 66 9.49 11.50 22.07
N PRO A 67 10.78 11.48 22.39
CA PRO A 67 11.34 10.37 23.16
C PRO A 67 10.56 10.20 24.47
N GLY A 68 9.94 9.04 24.63
CA GLY A 68 9.11 8.71 25.80
C GLY A 68 7.61 8.82 25.60
N GLY A 69 7.12 9.30 24.45
CA GLY A 69 5.67 9.28 24.19
C GLY A 69 5.15 10.27 23.17
N VAL A 70 3.87 10.57 23.31
CA VAL A 70 3.11 11.49 22.44
C VAL A 70 2.67 12.71 23.26
N GLY A 71 2.92 13.90 22.73
CA GLY A 71 2.55 15.16 23.38
C GLY A 71 1.09 15.58 23.22
N THR A 72 0.29 14.85 22.45
CA THR A 72 -1.12 15.14 22.28
C THR A 72 -1.92 14.69 23.49
N VAL A 73 -2.65 15.61 24.08
CA VAL A 73 -3.52 15.33 25.23
C VAL A 73 -4.90 14.90 24.70
N ALA A 74 -5.31 13.69 25.06
CA ALA A 74 -6.62 13.15 24.71
C ALA A 74 -7.71 13.86 25.52
N THR A 75 -8.46 14.75 24.88
CA THR A 75 -9.63 15.43 25.46
C THR A 75 -10.91 15.00 24.76
N VAL A 76 -12.04 15.14 25.43
CA VAL A 76 -13.37 14.87 24.83
C VAL A 76 -13.56 15.72 23.57
N GLN A 77 -13.15 16.99 23.60
CA GLN A 77 -13.26 17.88 22.45
C GLN A 77 -12.43 17.37 21.27
N LEU A 78 -11.18 16.97 21.50
CA LEU A 78 -10.32 16.40 20.47
C LEU A 78 -10.95 15.18 19.80
N PHE A 79 -11.49 14.25 20.60
CA PHE A 79 -12.15 13.07 20.07
C PHE A 79 -13.44 13.41 19.30
N THR A 80 -14.21 14.37 19.78
CA THR A 80 -15.41 14.82 19.07
C THR A 80 -15.07 15.42 17.72
N ASP A 81 -14.06 16.26 17.67
CA ASP A 81 -13.59 16.89 16.43
C ASP A 81 -13.01 15.88 15.44
N TYR A 82 -12.32 14.87 15.93
CA TYR A 82 -11.80 13.76 15.15
C TYR A 82 -12.94 12.89 14.59
N LEU A 83 -13.87 12.44 15.46
CA LEU A 83 -14.98 11.58 15.10
C LEU A 83 -15.92 12.24 14.08
N THR A 84 -16.17 13.53 14.21
CA THR A 84 -17.00 14.28 13.24
C THR A 84 -16.42 14.19 11.84
N ARG A 85 -15.09 14.32 11.70
CA ARG A 85 -14.40 14.19 10.40
C ARG A 85 -14.36 12.74 9.92
N LEU A 86 -14.14 11.81 10.84
CA LEU A 86 -14.14 10.38 10.54
C LEU A 86 -15.50 9.94 10.00
N MET A 87 -16.59 10.36 10.62
CA MET A 87 -17.94 9.99 10.14
C MET A 87 -18.20 10.55 8.73
N ARG A 88 -17.76 11.76 8.43
CA ARG A 88 -17.83 12.30 7.06
C ARG A 88 -17.05 11.45 6.06
N TYR A 89 -15.86 10.98 6.45
CA TYR A 89 -15.07 10.08 5.63
C TYR A 89 -15.80 8.73 5.42
N VAL A 90 -16.36 8.16 6.47
CA VAL A 90 -17.11 6.89 6.38
C VAL A 90 -18.31 7.02 5.43
N GLU A 91 -19.09 8.09 5.51
CA GLU A 91 -20.23 8.32 4.61
C GLU A 91 -19.77 8.47 3.13
N PHE A 92 -18.64 9.13 2.92
CA PHE A 92 -18.05 9.20 1.58
C PHE A 92 -17.64 7.80 1.08
N MET A 93 -17.00 7.00 1.91
CA MET A 93 -16.53 5.65 1.54
C MET A 93 -17.68 4.69 1.22
N LYS A 94 -18.85 4.85 1.81
CA LYS A 94 -20.05 4.06 1.46
C LYS A 94 -20.45 4.21 -0.02
N ARG A 95 -20.11 5.31 -0.65
CA ARG A 95 -20.33 5.54 -2.08
C ARG A 95 -19.10 5.15 -2.93
N VAL A 96 -17.91 5.36 -2.39
CA VAL A 96 -16.65 5.03 -3.06
C VAL A 96 -16.54 3.54 -3.36
N VAL A 97 -16.84 2.69 -2.37
CA VAL A 97 -16.66 1.23 -2.50
C VAL A 97 -17.51 0.67 -3.64
N PRO A 98 -18.87 0.79 -3.65
CA PRO A 98 -19.68 0.25 -4.72
C PRO A 98 -19.39 0.89 -6.08
N MET A 99 -18.99 2.16 -6.12
CA MET A 99 -18.59 2.82 -7.35
C MET A 99 -17.30 2.22 -7.94
N HIS A 100 -16.34 1.85 -7.11
CA HIS A 100 -15.13 1.20 -7.57
C HIS A 100 -15.37 -0.25 -7.98
N ASP A 101 -16.26 -0.96 -7.28
CA ASP A 101 -16.66 -2.31 -7.66
C ASP A 101 -17.25 -2.30 -9.09
N ASP A 102 -18.17 -1.38 -9.38
CA ASP A 102 -18.75 -1.22 -10.72
C ASP A 102 -17.68 -0.91 -11.78
N LEU A 103 -16.71 -0.05 -11.46
CA LEU A 103 -15.61 0.29 -12.38
C LEU A 103 -14.67 -0.90 -12.63
N PHE A 104 -14.27 -1.62 -11.60
CA PHE A 104 -13.35 -2.75 -11.73
C PHE A 104 -14.01 -3.90 -12.49
N ASP A 105 -15.25 -4.23 -12.17
CA ASP A 105 -16.00 -5.25 -12.88
C ASP A 105 -16.12 -4.91 -14.39
N PHE A 106 -16.45 -3.66 -14.70
CA PHE A 106 -16.48 -3.20 -16.09
C PHE A 106 -15.11 -3.33 -16.79
N PHE A 107 -14.01 -2.93 -16.11
CA PHE A 107 -12.70 -2.99 -16.74
C PHE A 107 -12.19 -4.43 -16.89
N TYR A 108 -12.53 -5.34 -15.98
CA TYR A 108 -12.23 -6.75 -16.15
C TYR A 108 -12.93 -7.36 -17.37
N ASP A 109 -14.18 -6.97 -17.61
CA ASP A 109 -14.94 -7.43 -18.77
C ASP A 109 -14.49 -6.77 -20.08
N ALA A 110 -14.18 -5.46 -20.05
CA ALA A 110 -13.91 -4.66 -21.24
C ALA A 110 -12.45 -4.73 -21.73
N LEU A 111 -11.50 -5.05 -20.85
CA LEU A 111 -10.07 -5.00 -21.13
C LEU A 111 -9.41 -6.35 -20.82
N PRO A 112 -9.20 -7.21 -21.84
CA PRO A 112 -8.52 -8.49 -21.63
C PRO A 112 -7.15 -8.33 -20.96
N GLY A 113 -6.90 -9.09 -19.91
CA GLY A 113 -5.67 -9.05 -19.14
C GLY A 113 -5.58 -7.93 -18.10
N TYR A 114 -6.64 -7.13 -17.93
CA TYR A 114 -6.65 -6.08 -16.91
C TYR A 114 -6.51 -6.65 -15.48
N GLU A 115 -7.03 -7.84 -15.23
CA GLU A 115 -6.91 -8.57 -13.97
C GLU A 115 -5.46 -8.93 -13.60
N GLU A 116 -4.57 -8.97 -14.58
CA GLU A 116 -3.15 -9.25 -14.36
C GLU A 116 -2.33 -8.00 -13.98
N VAL A 117 -2.92 -6.81 -14.15
CA VAL A 117 -2.23 -5.56 -13.85
C VAL A 117 -1.96 -5.45 -12.34
N GLY A 118 -0.69 -5.38 -11.98
CA GLY A 118 -0.26 -5.29 -10.59
C GLY A 118 -0.31 -6.60 -9.80
N ARG A 119 -0.70 -7.71 -10.42
CA ARG A 119 -0.71 -9.02 -9.77
C ARG A 119 0.67 -9.43 -9.29
N ARG A 120 0.74 -9.90 -8.05
CA ARG A 120 1.96 -10.40 -7.42
C ARG A 120 1.67 -11.71 -6.69
N ARG A 121 2.63 -12.62 -6.72
CA ARG A 121 2.54 -13.89 -5.98
C ARG A 121 2.67 -13.68 -4.48
N VAL A 122 3.49 -12.71 -4.07
CA VAL A 122 3.71 -12.40 -2.66
C VAL A 122 3.07 -11.05 -2.34
N LEU A 123 2.20 -11.08 -1.36
CA LEU A 123 1.63 -9.88 -0.74
C LEU A 123 2.19 -9.76 0.67
N LEU A 124 3.05 -8.79 0.88
CA LEU A 124 3.47 -8.41 2.22
C LEU A 124 2.31 -7.68 2.89
N GLY A 125 1.71 -8.29 3.91
CA GLY A 125 0.63 -7.67 4.64
C GLY A 125 1.09 -6.41 5.36
N CYS A 126 1.81 -6.58 6.39
CA CYS A 126 2.45 -5.50 7.16
C CYS A 126 3.26 -6.09 8.31
N TRP A 127 3.96 -5.20 9.01
CA TRP A 127 4.58 -5.53 10.31
C TRP A 127 3.60 -5.46 11.48
N GLY A 128 2.31 -5.36 11.21
CA GLY A 128 1.28 -5.22 12.22
C GLY A 128 1.13 -3.79 12.74
N SER A 129 0.15 -3.59 13.61
CA SER A 129 -0.13 -2.29 14.22
C SER A 129 -0.93 -2.46 15.51
N LEU A 130 -0.77 -1.51 16.44
CA LEU A 130 -1.47 -1.47 17.70
C LEU A 130 -1.23 -2.72 18.55
N ASN A 131 0.01 -2.87 19.00
CA ASN A 131 0.40 -3.95 19.90
C ASN A 131 -0.37 -3.90 21.21
N ASP A 132 -0.73 -5.07 21.70
CA ASP A 132 -1.15 -5.22 23.08
C ASP A 132 0.05 -5.05 24.01
N PRO A 133 0.10 -3.99 24.83
CA PRO A 133 1.25 -3.70 25.69
C PRO A 133 1.49 -4.78 26.75
N GLU A 134 0.50 -5.59 27.10
CA GLU A 134 0.66 -6.70 28.04
C GLU A 134 1.42 -7.88 27.42
N HIS A 135 1.49 -7.93 26.09
CA HIS A 135 2.03 -9.07 25.35
C HIS A 135 3.25 -8.73 24.48
N CYS A 136 3.64 -7.45 24.43
CA CYS A 136 4.79 -7.02 23.64
C CYS A 136 5.56 -5.93 24.39
N ASP A 137 6.75 -6.27 24.85
CA ASP A 137 7.63 -5.32 25.53
C ASP A 137 8.71 -4.73 24.63
N PHE A 138 8.73 -5.12 23.35
CA PHE A 138 9.71 -4.73 22.33
C PHE A 138 11.18 -5.00 22.71
N THR A 139 11.42 -5.87 23.68
CA THR A 139 12.79 -6.29 24.00
C THR A 139 13.23 -7.43 23.09
N TYR A 140 14.52 -7.46 22.73
CA TYR A 140 15.07 -8.56 21.95
C TYR A 140 14.95 -9.92 22.64
N ARG A 141 14.85 -9.94 23.96
CA ARG A 141 14.66 -11.18 24.73
C ARG A 141 13.31 -11.83 24.47
N ASN A 142 12.31 -11.03 24.11
CA ASN A 142 10.94 -11.45 23.87
C ASN A 142 10.51 -11.28 22.40
N MET A 143 11.49 -11.29 21.51
CA MET A 143 11.28 -11.03 20.08
C MET A 143 10.27 -11.99 19.43
N GLU A 144 10.20 -13.22 19.88
CA GLU A 144 9.24 -14.21 19.39
C GLU A 144 7.79 -13.86 19.70
N SER A 145 7.53 -13.00 20.69
CA SER A 145 6.19 -12.54 21.02
C SER A 145 5.71 -11.36 20.14
N TRP A 146 6.63 -10.71 19.45
CA TRP A 146 6.31 -9.56 18.63
C TRP A 146 5.31 -9.92 17.54
N GLY A 147 4.26 -9.13 17.42
CA GLY A 147 3.21 -9.35 16.45
C GLY A 147 2.15 -10.40 16.79
N ARG A 148 2.35 -11.18 17.85
CA ARG A 148 1.38 -12.24 18.22
C ARG A 148 0.04 -11.71 18.70
N LYS A 149 0.02 -10.55 19.36
CA LYS A 149 -1.18 -9.86 19.80
C LYS A 149 -1.17 -8.41 19.34
N MET A 150 -1.60 -8.22 18.12
CA MET A 150 -1.81 -6.90 17.51
C MET A 150 -3.24 -6.78 17.04
N PHE A 151 -3.78 -5.57 17.08
CA PHE A 151 -5.10 -5.29 16.48
C PHE A 151 -5.06 -5.52 14.96
N VAL A 152 -3.99 -5.09 14.30
CA VAL A 152 -3.71 -5.45 12.91
C VAL A 152 -2.60 -6.47 12.89
N THR A 153 -2.94 -7.70 12.56
CA THR A 153 -1.99 -8.82 12.53
C THR A 153 -0.98 -8.63 11.40
N PRO A 154 0.33 -8.81 11.67
CA PRO A 154 1.33 -8.86 10.62
C PRO A 154 1.13 -10.09 9.74
N GLY A 155 1.66 -10.08 8.54
CA GLY A 155 1.59 -11.28 7.73
C GLY A 155 2.20 -11.14 6.35
N VAL A 156 2.62 -12.28 5.82
CA VAL A 156 3.04 -12.47 4.44
C VAL A 156 2.15 -13.51 3.80
N VAL A 157 1.58 -13.14 2.66
CA VAL A 157 0.72 -14.01 1.86
C VAL A 157 1.46 -14.40 0.59
N VAL A 158 1.49 -15.68 0.29
CA VAL A 158 2.10 -16.25 -0.92
C VAL A 158 1.05 -17.11 -1.63
N ASP A 159 0.82 -16.85 -2.90
CA ASP A 159 -0.17 -17.54 -3.71
C ASP A 159 -1.54 -17.67 -3.00
N GLY A 160 -2.00 -16.59 -2.39
CA GLY A 160 -3.27 -16.52 -1.67
C GLY A 160 -3.31 -17.21 -0.30
N LYS A 161 -2.19 -17.74 0.18
CA LYS A 161 -2.09 -18.42 1.48
C LYS A 161 -1.21 -17.66 2.45
N LEU A 162 -1.65 -17.56 3.70
CA LEU A 162 -0.84 -16.98 4.75
C LEU A 162 0.37 -17.87 5.04
N LEU A 163 1.57 -17.32 4.84
CA LEU A 163 2.83 -18.01 5.06
C LEU A 163 3.29 -17.88 6.52
N THR A 164 3.33 -16.66 7.03
CA THR A 164 3.77 -16.36 8.39
C THR A 164 3.13 -15.10 8.93
N THR A 165 2.97 -15.04 10.25
CA THR A 165 2.59 -13.85 11.01
C THR A 165 3.73 -13.39 11.93
N SER A 166 4.85 -14.09 11.92
CA SER A 166 6.01 -13.79 12.74
C SER A 166 6.73 -12.54 12.24
N LEU A 167 6.86 -11.52 13.07
CA LEU A 167 7.66 -10.33 12.73
C LEU A 167 9.12 -10.65 12.49
N VAL A 168 9.65 -11.66 13.17
CA VAL A 168 11.04 -12.12 12.98
C VAL A 168 11.21 -12.66 11.57
N ASP A 169 10.34 -13.58 11.15
CA ASP A 169 10.37 -14.16 9.81
C ASP A 169 10.19 -13.10 8.73
N ILE A 170 9.25 -12.16 8.96
CA ILE A 170 9.00 -11.05 8.04
C ILE A 170 10.26 -10.19 7.86
N ASN A 171 10.90 -9.79 8.96
CA ASN A 171 12.10 -8.97 8.91
C ASN A 171 13.30 -9.72 8.29
N LEU A 172 13.43 -11.00 8.53
CA LEU A 172 14.49 -11.81 7.93
C LEU A 172 14.22 -12.19 6.48
N GLY A 173 12.93 -12.34 6.11
CA GLY A 173 12.53 -12.76 4.77
C GLY A 173 12.45 -11.62 3.74
N ILE A 174 12.22 -10.39 4.17
CA ILE A 174 12.18 -9.25 3.25
C ILE A 174 13.59 -8.84 2.85
N ARG A 175 13.78 -8.65 1.54
CA ARG A 175 14.97 -8.05 0.95
C ARG A 175 14.56 -6.89 0.06
N ILE A 176 15.31 -5.81 0.13
CA ILE A 176 15.09 -4.64 -0.71
C ILE A 176 16.21 -4.62 -1.73
N LEU A 177 15.82 -4.75 -3.00
CA LEU A 177 16.73 -4.66 -4.12
C LEU A 177 16.59 -3.30 -4.79
N LEU A 178 17.72 -2.69 -5.08
CA LEU A 178 17.79 -1.43 -5.82
C LEU A 178 18.13 -1.65 -7.30
N GLY A 179 18.10 -2.88 -7.79
CA GLY A 179 18.43 -3.27 -9.15
C GLY A 179 17.55 -2.66 -10.24
N HIS A 180 16.35 -2.25 -9.85
CA HIS A 180 15.42 -1.54 -10.71
C HIS A 180 15.33 -0.08 -10.25
N SER A 181 16.33 0.73 -10.58
CA SER A 181 16.36 2.14 -10.24
C SER A 181 16.10 3.02 -11.48
N TYR A 182 15.91 4.32 -11.26
CA TYR A 182 15.82 5.31 -12.35
C TYR A 182 17.16 5.62 -13.00
N TYR A 183 18.13 4.74 -12.86
CA TYR A 183 19.48 4.95 -13.37
C TYR A 183 19.70 4.14 -14.62
N GLU A 184 20.35 4.76 -15.58
CA GLU A 184 20.71 4.15 -16.85
C GLU A 184 21.91 3.23 -16.68
N ASP A 185 21.83 2.00 -17.24
CA ASP A 185 22.93 1.03 -17.30
C ASP A 185 23.66 0.77 -15.97
N TRP A 186 22.93 0.89 -14.86
CA TRP A 186 23.53 0.85 -13.54
C TRP A 186 24.20 -0.50 -13.22
N GLU A 187 23.72 -1.60 -13.78
CA GLU A 187 24.31 -2.94 -13.60
C GLU A 187 25.64 -3.11 -14.34
N ASP A 188 25.84 -2.34 -15.41
CA ASP A 188 27.00 -2.44 -16.30
C ASP A 188 28.09 -1.40 -15.99
N LYS A 189 27.85 -0.54 -15.00
CA LYS A 189 28.81 0.50 -14.63
C LYS A 189 30.00 -0.07 -13.88
N GLU A 190 31.12 0.61 -14.02
CA GLU A 190 32.33 0.34 -13.23
C GLU A 190 32.06 0.62 -11.75
N MET A 191 32.73 -0.14 -10.90
CA MET A 191 32.66 0.07 -9.46
C MET A 191 33.27 1.42 -9.09
N PHE A 192 32.54 2.19 -8.31
CA PHE A 192 33.03 3.46 -7.77
C PHE A 192 34.08 3.24 -6.67
N VAL A 193 33.85 2.26 -5.82
CA VAL A 193 34.75 1.85 -4.74
C VAL A 193 34.97 0.35 -4.81
N THR A 194 36.22 -0.09 -4.85
CA THR A 194 36.57 -1.51 -4.92
C THR A 194 36.87 -2.13 -3.57
N HIS A 195 37.25 -1.31 -2.58
CA HIS A 195 37.55 -1.71 -1.23
C HIS A 195 36.99 -0.69 -0.24
N ASP A 196 36.57 -1.17 0.92
CA ASP A 196 36.15 -0.32 2.02
C ASP A 196 37.37 0.32 2.75
N GLU A 197 37.10 1.13 3.78
CA GLU A 197 38.14 1.80 4.56
C GLU A 197 39.07 0.82 5.32
N LEU A 198 38.64 -0.42 5.48
CA LEU A 198 39.41 -1.50 6.12
C LEU A 198 40.18 -2.35 5.08
N GLY A 199 40.06 -2.04 3.80
CA GLY A 199 40.70 -2.78 2.73
C GLY A 199 39.97 -4.07 2.31
N ASN A 200 38.76 -4.31 2.76
CA ASN A 200 37.96 -5.46 2.30
C ASN A 200 37.34 -5.18 0.95
N PRO A 201 37.24 -6.19 0.05
CA PRO A 201 36.55 -6.02 -1.22
C PRO A 201 35.07 -5.69 -1.01
N VAL A 202 34.58 -4.68 -1.72
CA VAL A 202 33.16 -4.29 -1.70
C VAL A 202 32.43 -5.00 -2.84
N GLU A 203 31.22 -5.41 -2.57
CA GLU A 203 30.40 -6.07 -3.59
C GLU A 203 30.17 -5.18 -4.81
N ARG A 204 30.47 -5.72 -5.98
CA ARG A 204 30.41 -4.96 -7.25
C ARG A 204 29.04 -4.37 -7.53
N ARG A 205 27.97 -5.11 -7.21
CA ARG A 205 26.58 -4.72 -7.49
C ARG A 205 25.92 -3.94 -6.35
N HIS A 206 26.69 -3.57 -5.33
CA HIS A 206 26.13 -2.75 -4.26
C HIS A 206 25.74 -1.37 -4.81
N PRO A 207 24.52 -0.89 -4.58
CA PRO A 207 24.01 0.35 -5.18
C PRO A 207 24.88 1.58 -4.93
N TRP A 208 25.48 1.68 -3.76
CA TRP A 208 26.37 2.78 -3.38
C TRP A 208 27.73 2.73 -4.07
N ASN A 209 27.99 1.63 -4.72
CA ASN A 209 29.29 1.35 -5.32
C ASN A 209 29.28 1.55 -6.84
N GLN A 210 28.16 2.00 -7.40
CA GLN A 210 28.04 2.17 -8.83
C GLN A 210 27.87 3.64 -9.21
N HIS A 211 28.65 4.06 -10.18
CA HIS A 211 28.54 5.37 -10.77
C HIS A 211 27.50 5.31 -11.90
N THR A 212 26.36 5.97 -11.70
CA THR A 212 25.27 5.91 -12.67
C THR A 212 24.78 7.30 -13.08
N ILE A 213 24.11 7.36 -14.23
CA ILE A 213 23.48 8.57 -14.73
C ILE A 213 21.96 8.43 -14.51
N PRO A 214 21.29 9.42 -13.89
CA PRO A 214 19.85 9.40 -13.78
C PRO A 214 19.17 9.25 -15.13
N ARG A 215 18.26 8.28 -15.25
CA ARG A 215 17.45 8.11 -16.46
C ARG A 215 16.35 9.17 -16.47
N PRO A 216 16.22 9.96 -17.53
CA PRO A 216 15.12 10.89 -17.67
C PRO A 216 13.78 10.16 -17.60
N ALA A 217 12.80 10.72 -16.91
CA ALA A 217 11.44 10.19 -16.92
C ALA A 217 10.91 10.22 -18.35
N LYS A 218 10.58 9.06 -18.90
CA LYS A 218 9.89 8.94 -20.17
C LYS A 218 8.39 9.08 -19.93
N ARG A 219 7.70 9.70 -20.89
CA ARG A 219 6.22 9.77 -20.83
C ARG A 219 5.56 8.43 -21.09
N ASP A 220 6.22 7.59 -21.89
CA ASP A 220 5.75 6.26 -22.20
C ASP A 220 6.34 5.28 -21.19
N PHE A 221 5.48 4.64 -20.43
CA PHE A 221 5.84 3.57 -19.51
C PHE A 221 6.14 2.33 -20.33
N ASP A 222 7.41 2.04 -20.50
CA ASP A 222 7.86 0.76 -21.01
C ASP A 222 8.15 -0.20 -19.85
N ASP A 223 8.32 -1.47 -20.16
CA ASP A 223 8.68 -2.53 -19.22
C ASP A 223 10.08 -2.34 -18.57
N LYS A 224 10.84 -1.36 -19.01
CA LYS A 224 12.12 -0.93 -18.44
C LYS A 224 11.97 0.18 -17.41
N TYR A 225 10.78 0.70 -17.22
CA TYR A 225 10.53 1.68 -16.17
C TYR A 225 10.70 1.02 -14.82
N SER A 226 11.69 1.45 -14.08
CA SER A 226 12.11 0.75 -12.86
C SER A 226 11.77 1.52 -11.60
N TRP A 227 11.47 0.78 -10.57
CA TRP A 227 11.25 1.30 -9.23
C TRP A 227 12.59 1.60 -8.55
N VAL A 228 12.61 2.64 -7.71
CA VAL A 228 13.80 2.96 -6.90
C VAL A 228 14.12 1.82 -5.93
N MET A 229 13.09 1.15 -5.42
CA MET A 229 13.24 -0.03 -4.58
C MET A 229 12.30 -1.13 -5.06
N SER A 230 12.80 -2.35 -5.09
CA SER A 230 12.01 -3.54 -5.38
C SER A 230 12.08 -4.47 -4.18
N PRO A 231 11.02 -4.55 -3.35
CA PRO A 231 10.99 -5.52 -2.28
C PRO A 231 10.85 -6.94 -2.84
N ARG A 232 11.59 -7.86 -2.27
CA ARG A 232 11.57 -9.29 -2.61
C ARG A 232 11.37 -10.10 -1.36
N TRP A 233 10.69 -11.22 -1.50
CA TRP A 233 10.62 -12.22 -0.45
C TRP A 233 11.72 -13.27 -0.66
N PHE A 234 12.50 -13.48 0.37
CA PHE A 234 13.53 -14.50 0.40
C PHE A 234 12.93 -15.81 0.92
N ASP A 235 12.96 -16.83 0.09
CA ASP A 235 12.36 -18.14 0.36
C ASP A 235 13.35 -19.18 0.95
N GLY A 236 14.54 -18.72 1.33
CA GLY A 236 15.60 -19.60 1.84
C GLY A 236 16.58 -20.09 0.78
N THR A 237 16.37 -19.72 -0.49
CA THR A 237 17.32 -19.98 -1.59
C THR A 237 18.19 -18.76 -1.85
N ASP A 238 19.32 -18.91 -2.54
CA ASP A 238 20.19 -17.81 -2.91
C ASP A 238 19.58 -16.88 -3.97
N HIS A 239 18.39 -17.22 -4.47
CA HIS A 239 17.67 -16.45 -5.46
C HIS A 239 16.48 -15.73 -4.82
N LEU A 240 16.51 -14.41 -4.86
CA LEU A 240 15.40 -13.56 -4.47
C LEU A 240 14.32 -13.64 -5.56
N SER A 241 13.51 -14.68 -5.50
CA SER A 241 12.70 -15.12 -6.63
C SER A 241 11.32 -14.48 -6.72
N LEU A 242 10.80 -13.90 -5.63
CA LEU A 242 9.40 -13.50 -5.58
C LEU A 242 9.24 -11.99 -5.44
N ASP A 243 8.68 -11.37 -6.46
CA ASP A 243 8.21 -10.00 -6.40
C ASP A 243 7.19 -9.84 -5.29
N THR A 244 7.37 -8.83 -4.46
CA THR A 244 6.55 -8.59 -3.30
C THR A 244 5.76 -7.31 -3.46
N GLY A 245 4.46 -7.41 -3.37
CA GLY A 245 3.56 -6.27 -3.22
C GLY A 245 3.32 -5.94 -1.74
N GLY A 246 2.97 -4.70 -1.47
CA GLY A 246 2.65 -4.25 -0.12
C GLY A 246 1.56 -3.19 -0.16
N GLY A 247 1.22 -2.65 1.00
CA GLY A 247 0.27 -1.56 1.13
C GLY A 247 -1.03 -1.94 1.84
N PRO A 248 -2.04 -1.06 1.81
CA PRO A 248 -3.28 -1.25 2.56
C PRO A 248 -4.03 -2.53 2.21
N LEU A 249 -4.13 -2.87 0.92
CA LEU A 249 -4.81 -4.10 0.49
C LEU A 249 -4.10 -5.35 1.00
N ALA A 250 -2.78 -5.43 0.86
CA ALA A 250 -2.00 -6.55 1.36
C ALA A 250 -2.14 -6.71 2.88
N ARG A 251 -2.19 -5.59 3.62
CA ARG A 251 -2.45 -5.57 5.06
C ARG A 251 -3.80 -6.16 5.42
N LEU A 252 -4.86 -5.73 4.74
CA LEU A 252 -6.21 -6.21 4.99
C LEU A 252 -6.33 -7.69 4.67
N TRP A 253 -5.73 -8.13 3.58
CA TRP A 253 -5.74 -9.53 3.15
C TRP A 253 -5.02 -10.45 4.14
N ALA A 254 -3.81 -10.09 4.54
CA ALA A 254 -3.07 -10.86 5.54
C ALA A 254 -3.80 -10.91 6.89
N ASN A 255 -4.38 -9.79 7.33
CA ASN A 255 -5.15 -9.74 8.57
C ASN A 255 -6.41 -10.61 8.51
N ALA A 256 -7.11 -10.64 7.38
CA ALA A 256 -8.30 -11.48 7.20
C ALA A 256 -7.98 -12.97 7.17
N LEU A 257 -6.83 -13.35 6.59
CA LEU A 257 -6.38 -14.74 6.58
C LEU A 257 -5.84 -15.20 7.94
N ALA A 258 -5.26 -14.28 8.72
CA ALA A 258 -4.63 -14.58 10.00
C ALA A 258 -5.58 -14.51 11.19
N GLY A 259 -6.61 -13.69 11.10
CA GLY A 259 -7.39 -13.28 12.26
C GLY A 259 -8.87 -13.60 12.21
N PRO A 260 -9.54 -13.46 13.36
CA PRO A 260 -10.99 -13.61 13.47
C PRO A 260 -11.76 -12.39 12.97
N VAL A 261 -11.07 -11.33 12.53
CA VAL A 261 -11.72 -10.07 12.14
C VAL A 261 -12.34 -10.22 10.76
N ASP A 262 -13.65 -10.24 10.73
CA ASP A 262 -14.44 -10.21 9.51
C ASP A 262 -14.39 -8.79 8.91
N ILE A 263 -13.38 -8.53 8.11
CA ILE A 263 -13.31 -7.30 7.35
C ILE A 263 -14.17 -7.51 6.09
N GLY A 264 -15.38 -6.96 6.10
CA GLY A 264 -16.34 -7.11 5.00
C GLY A 264 -15.79 -6.82 3.60
N TYR A 265 -14.76 -5.99 3.52
CA TYR A 265 -14.03 -5.67 2.30
C TYR A 265 -13.30 -6.90 1.70
N VAL A 266 -12.78 -7.79 2.53
CA VAL A 266 -12.08 -8.99 2.04
C VAL A 266 -13.07 -10.01 1.47
N LYS A 267 -14.31 -10.03 1.97
CA LYS A 267 -15.37 -10.84 1.36
C LYS A 267 -15.74 -10.36 -0.05
N ALA A 268 -15.72 -9.05 -0.29
CA ALA A 268 -15.95 -8.48 -1.61
C ALA A 268 -14.78 -8.78 -2.57
N ALA A 269 -13.54 -8.65 -2.12
CA ALA A 269 -12.35 -8.98 -2.90
C ALA A 269 -12.14 -10.50 -3.13
N GLY A 270 -12.77 -11.35 -2.33
CA GLY A 270 -12.72 -12.81 -2.46
C GLY A 270 -13.69 -13.39 -3.50
N LYS A 271 -14.28 -12.56 -4.34
CA LYS A 271 -15.14 -12.99 -5.46
C LYS A 271 -14.40 -13.20 -6.76
N SER A 272 -13.09 -13.17 -6.75
CA SER A 272 -12.27 -13.53 -7.93
C SER A 272 -11.83 -14.97 -7.89
#